data_3aecf649901630536f1d5a86b56daf30
#
_entry.id   3aecf649901630536f1d5a86b56daf30
#
_cell.length_a   1.000
_cell.length_b   1.000
_cell.length_c   1.000
_cell.angle_alpha   90.00
_cell.angle_beta   90.00
_cell.angle_gamma   90.00
#
_symmetry.space_group_name_H-M   'P 1'
#
loop_
_entity.id
_entity.type
_entity.pdbx_description
1 polymer ?
#
loop_
_entity_poly.entity_id
_entity_poly.type
_entity_poly.pdbx_seq_one_letter_code
_entity_poly.pdbx_strand_id
1 'polypeptide(L)'
;EFIQFIPVVERLADETAAREGLKLHAPGDIQGELTEWSVRPDEFGEFLVAIFDHWIKRDVGKIFVMNIEWAFANFVGAPGAVCHHQPTCGRSVIVEHNGDVYACDHYVYPQYRLGNMHQQTIAEMIDSPQQQVFGEDKFKQLPAQCRSCNVLKACWGGCPKHRFMLDASGKPGLNYLCAGYQRYFRHLPPYLKAMSDLLAHGRPASDIMHAHLLVVSK
;
A
#
# COMPACT_ATOMS: atom_id res chain seq x y z
N GLU A 1 -6.85 14.59 13.77
CA GLU A 1 -5.50 14.46 13.16
C GLU A 1 -5.46 13.26 12.23
N PHE A 2 -4.65 13.33 11.16
CA PHE A 2 -4.49 12.25 10.18
C PHE A 2 -3.04 11.78 10.19
N ILE A 3 -2.84 10.47 10.26
CA ILE A 3 -1.52 9.81 10.28
C ILE A 3 -1.51 8.71 9.22
N GLN A 4 -0.40 8.61 8.47
CA GLN A 4 -0.14 7.50 7.57
C GLN A 4 1.27 6.94 7.82
N PHE A 5 1.37 5.63 7.94
CA PHE A 5 2.64 4.92 8.05
C PHE A 5 3.01 4.33 6.69
N ILE A 6 4.09 4.84 6.11
CA ILE A 6 4.60 4.40 4.80
C ILE A 6 5.90 3.64 5.05
N PRO A 7 5.99 2.35 4.68
CA PRO A 7 7.22 1.58 4.85
C PRO A 7 8.29 2.05 3.86
N VAL A 8 9.49 2.26 4.32
CA VAL A 8 10.65 2.44 3.46
C VAL A 8 11.15 1.06 3.04
N VAL A 9 11.14 0.78 1.75
CA VAL A 9 11.70 -0.43 1.13
C VAL A 9 12.39 -0.02 -0.14
N GLU A 10 13.72 -0.07 -0.14
CA GLU A 10 14.56 0.37 -1.24
C GLU A 10 15.60 -0.71 -1.59
N ARG A 11 16.04 -0.70 -2.84
CA ARG A 11 17.11 -1.56 -3.33
C ARG A 11 18.24 -0.70 -3.89
N LEU A 12 19.47 -1.13 -3.67
CA LEU A 12 20.64 -0.44 -4.21
C LEU A 12 20.66 -0.53 -5.73
N ALA A 13 21.07 0.55 -6.38
CA ALA A 13 21.24 0.59 -7.82
C ALA A 13 22.32 -0.41 -8.25
N ASP A 14 22.07 -1.11 -9.35
CA ASP A 14 23.11 -1.87 -10.04
C ASP A 14 24.08 -0.93 -10.80
N GLU A 15 25.12 -1.50 -11.40
CA GLU A 15 26.11 -0.72 -12.13
C GLU A 15 25.52 0.07 -13.31
N THR A 16 24.46 -0.45 -13.94
CA THR A 16 23.80 0.22 -15.08
C THR A 16 23.03 1.44 -14.61
N ALA A 17 22.20 1.28 -13.59
CA ALA A 17 21.46 2.38 -13.00
C ALA A 17 22.39 3.45 -12.38
N ALA A 18 23.51 3.02 -11.76
CA ALA A 18 24.50 3.94 -11.22
C ALA A 18 25.20 4.78 -12.32
N ARG A 19 25.45 4.22 -13.51
CA ARG A 19 25.98 4.96 -14.67
C ARG A 19 25.01 6.02 -15.19
N GLU A 20 23.70 5.80 -15.00
CA GLU A 20 22.65 6.78 -15.30
C GLU A 20 22.44 7.80 -14.16
N GLY A 21 23.26 7.75 -13.11
CA GLY A 21 23.18 8.65 -11.95
C GLY A 21 22.13 8.26 -10.91
N LEU A 22 21.49 7.09 -11.04
CA LEU A 22 20.53 6.60 -10.09
C LEU A 22 21.25 5.96 -8.88
N LYS A 23 20.75 6.24 -7.68
CA LYS A 23 21.28 5.64 -6.44
C LYS A 23 20.51 4.39 -6.01
N LEU A 24 19.25 4.29 -6.44
CA LEU A 24 18.33 3.21 -6.07
C LEU A 24 17.89 2.46 -7.33
N HIS A 25 17.60 1.18 -7.16
CA HIS A 25 17.14 0.32 -8.23
C HIS A 25 15.71 0.67 -8.66
N ALA A 26 15.47 0.69 -9.97
CA ALA A 26 14.14 0.93 -10.52
C ALA A 26 13.17 -0.21 -10.14
N PRO A 27 11.87 0.07 -9.94
CA PRO A 27 10.87 -0.97 -9.81
C PRO A 27 10.69 -1.77 -11.11
N GLY A 28 10.25 -3.03 -10.99
CA GLY A 28 9.82 -3.83 -12.14
C GLY A 28 10.55 -5.15 -12.34
N ASP A 29 11.65 -5.40 -11.62
CA ASP A 29 12.35 -6.68 -11.63
C ASP A 29 12.63 -7.21 -10.20
N ILE A 30 13.27 -8.39 -10.10
CA ILE A 30 13.61 -9.05 -8.84
C ILE A 30 15.06 -8.81 -8.40
N GLN A 31 15.83 -8.02 -9.14
CA GLN A 31 17.24 -7.76 -8.88
C GLN A 31 17.44 -6.65 -7.86
N GLY A 32 18.68 -6.46 -7.44
CA GLY A 32 19.10 -5.44 -6.50
C GLY A 32 19.09 -5.91 -5.04
N GLU A 33 20.08 -5.47 -4.31
CA GLU A 33 20.24 -5.74 -2.87
C GLU A 33 19.43 -4.73 -2.08
N LEU A 34 18.76 -5.20 -1.02
CA LEU A 34 18.03 -4.31 -0.11
C LEU A 34 18.99 -3.36 0.61
N THR A 35 18.57 -2.12 0.76
CA THR A 35 19.28 -1.16 1.61
C THR A 35 19.17 -1.56 3.10
N GLU A 36 20.16 -1.19 3.89
CA GLU A 36 20.18 -1.45 5.35
C GLU A 36 19.05 -0.74 6.12
N TRP A 37 18.49 0.34 5.57
CA TRP A 37 17.38 1.09 6.15
C TRP A 37 16.00 0.61 5.68
N SER A 38 15.92 -0.42 4.85
CA SER A 38 14.64 -1.03 4.45
C SER A 38 14.03 -1.77 5.63
N VAL A 39 12.74 -1.52 5.90
CA VAL A 39 12.03 -2.19 7.00
C VAL A 39 11.88 -3.69 6.70
N ARG A 40 11.98 -4.52 7.73
CA ARG A 40 11.75 -5.95 7.61
C ARG A 40 10.25 -6.26 7.59
N PRO A 41 9.79 -7.24 6.79
CA PRO A 41 8.37 -7.56 6.65
C PRO A 41 7.67 -7.93 7.95
N ASP A 42 8.32 -8.76 8.77
CA ASP A 42 7.81 -9.19 10.08
C ASP A 42 7.70 -8.04 11.08
N GLU A 43 8.74 -7.22 11.19
CA GLU A 43 8.78 -6.04 12.06
C GLU A 43 7.74 -5.00 11.67
N PHE A 44 7.58 -4.76 10.35
CA PHE A 44 6.55 -3.85 9.88
C PHE A 44 5.13 -4.36 10.17
N GLY A 45 4.91 -5.66 10.04
CA GLY A 45 3.65 -6.30 10.40
C GLY A 45 3.34 -6.19 11.89
N GLU A 46 4.34 -6.41 12.76
CA GLU A 46 4.22 -6.24 14.22
C GLU A 46 3.92 -4.79 14.59
N PHE A 47 4.63 -3.86 13.97
CA PHE A 47 4.42 -2.43 14.16
C PHE A 47 2.98 -2.02 13.83
N LEU A 48 2.45 -2.44 12.67
CA LEU A 48 1.07 -2.11 12.28
C LEU A 48 0.03 -2.72 13.24
N VAL A 49 0.26 -3.95 13.72
CA VAL A 49 -0.60 -4.59 14.73
C VAL A 49 -0.54 -3.81 16.06
N ALA A 50 0.65 -3.44 16.52
CA ALA A 50 0.80 -2.68 17.75
C ALA A 50 0.13 -1.29 17.68
N ILE A 51 0.25 -0.60 16.54
CA ILE A 51 -0.47 0.68 16.29
C ILE A 51 -1.98 0.44 16.34
N PHE A 52 -2.49 -0.59 15.68
CA PHE A 52 -3.90 -0.93 15.69
C PHE A 52 -4.41 -1.24 17.10
N ASP A 53 -3.69 -2.06 17.86
CA ASP A 53 -4.05 -2.46 19.23
C ASP A 53 -4.06 -1.29 20.22
N HIS A 54 -3.23 -0.28 19.96
CA HIS A 54 -3.27 0.97 20.70
C HIS A 54 -4.48 1.81 20.30
N TRP A 55 -4.64 2.04 18.99
CA TRP A 55 -5.67 2.89 18.40
C TRP A 55 -7.09 2.42 18.75
N ILE A 56 -7.36 1.12 18.64
CA ILE A 56 -8.69 0.55 18.88
C ILE A 56 -9.18 0.76 20.31
N LYS A 57 -8.27 0.99 21.26
CA LYS A 57 -8.56 1.18 22.68
C LYS A 57 -8.82 2.62 23.08
N ARG A 58 -8.34 3.62 22.30
CA ARG A 58 -8.23 5.01 22.77
C ARG A 58 -8.60 6.05 21.74
N ASP A 59 -8.41 5.78 20.45
CA ASP A 59 -8.28 6.81 19.44
C ASP A 59 -9.33 6.71 18.31
N VAL A 60 -10.23 5.72 18.37
CA VAL A 60 -11.30 5.55 17.37
C VAL A 60 -12.17 6.80 17.31
N GLY A 61 -12.25 7.41 16.13
CA GLY A 61 -12.98 8.65 15.91
C GLY A 61 -12.26 9.93 16.37
N LYS A 62 -11.05 9.84 16.92
CA LYS A 62 -10.24 10.99 17.37
C LYS A 62 -9.00 11.16 16.51
N ILE A 63 -8.26 10.08 16.26
CA ILE A 63 -7.07 10.04 15.40
C ILE A 63 -7.35 9.11 14.24
N PHE A 64 -7.22 9.62 13.02
CA PHE A 64 -7.45 8.88 11.79
C PHE A 64 -6.12 8.32 11.30
N VAL A 65 -5.88 7.02 11.58
CA VAL A 65 -4.73 6.29 11.05
C VAL A 65 -5.13 5.70 9.69
N MET A 66 -4.65 6.28 8.61
CA MET A 66 -5.08 5.96 7.24
C MET A 66 -4.92 4.48 6.90
N ASN A 67 -3.89 3.82 7.42
CA ASN A 67 -3.70 2.37 7.25
C ASN A 67 -4.86 1.54 7.85
N ILE A 68 -5.48 2.03 8.92
CA ILE A 68 -6.59 1.37 9.62
C ILE A 68 -7.93 1.75 8.98
N GLU A 69 -8.16 3.05 8.78
CA GLU A 69 -9.41 3.57 8.23
C GLU A 69 -9.73 2.98 6.84
N TRP A 70 -8.72 2.87 5.98
CA TRP A 70 -8.93 2.31 4.65
C TRP A 70 -9.00 0.79 4.64
N ALA A 71 -8.37 0.11 5.61
CA ALA A 71 -8.60 -1.32 5.83
C ALA A 71 -10.06 -1.57 6.25
N PHE A 72 -10.62 -0.71 7.12
CA PHE A 72 -12.03 -0.77 7.51
C PHE A 72 -12.96 -0.46 6.33
N ALA A 73 -12.69 0.61 5.56
CA ALA A 73 -13.45 0.92 4.35
C ALA A 73 -13.53 -0.28 3.40
N ASN A 74 -12.39 -0.91 3.09
CA ASN A 74 -12.34 -2.11 2.24
C ASN A 74 -13.12 -3.28 2.86
N PHE A 75 -13.08 -3.45 4.19
CA PHE A 75 -13.81 -4.50 4.88
C PHE A 75 -15.33 -4.34 4.73
N VAL A 76 -15.85 -3.10 4.81
CA VAL A 76 -17.29 -2.82 4.62
C VAL A 76 -17.69 -2.62 3.14
N GLY A 77 -16.76 -2.84 2.21
CA GLY A 77 -17.02 -2.75 0.77
C GLY A 77 -16.97 -1.32 0.20
N ALA A 78 -16.51 -0.35 0.98
CA ALA A 78 -16.26 1.00 0.48
C ALA A 78 -14.85 1.10 -0.15
N PRO A 79 -14.65 1.94 -1.19
CA PRO A 79 -13.34 2.12 -1.78
C PRO A 79 -12.39 2.81 -0.79
N GLY A 80 -11.21 2.24 -0.59
CA GLY A 80 -10.14 2.91 0.14
C GLY A 80 -9.58 4.10 -0.64
N ALA A 81 -8.99 5.11 0.02
CA ALA A 81 -8.37 6.24 -0.67
C ALA A 81 -6.86 6.08 -0.86
N VAL A 82 -6.20 5.25 -0.07
CA VAL A 82 -4.75 5.03 -0.19
C VAL A 82 -4.45 4.01 -1.29
N CYS A 83 -3.69 4.42 -2.29
CA CYS A 83 -3.47 3.65 -3.52
C CYS A 83 -2.92 2.22 -3.29
N HIS A 84 -2.09 1.99 -2.26
CA HIS A 84 -1.55 0.67 -2.00
C HIS A 84 -2.59 -0.34 -1.45
N HIS A 85 -3.74 0.15 -0.97
CA HIS A 85 -4.89 -0.68 -0.55
C HIS A 85 -6.04 -0.65 -1.56
N GLN A 86 -5.77 -0.31 -2.81
CA GLN A 86 -6.74 -0.32 -3.91
C GLN A 86 -6.32 -1.27 -5.03
N PRO A 87 -7.26 -1.75 -5.86
CA PRO A 87 -6.95 -2.60 -7.00
C PRO A 87 -6.12 -1.89 -8.08
N THR A 88 -6.27 -0.58 -8.21
CA THR A 88 -5.56 0.25 -9.18
C THR A 88 -4.79 1.38 -8.50
N CYS A 89 -3.81 1.95 -9.18
CA CYS A 89 -3.09 3.16 -8.79
C CYS A 89 -2.99 4.15 -9.97
N GLY A 90 -2.03 5.08 -9.96
CA GLY A 90 -1.74 5.92 -11.13
C GLY A 90 -2.52 7.24 -11.20
N ARG A 91 -3.17 7.67 -10.12
CA ARG A 91 -3.81 9.01 -10.11
C ARG A 91 -3.03 10.06 -9.29
N SER A 92 -1.90 9.67 -8.72
CA SER A 92 -1.02 10.55 -7.93
C SER A 92 0.32 10.68 -8.66
N VAL A 93 0.34 11.52 -9.68
CA VAL A 93 1.55 11.84 -10.43
C VAL A 93 2.48 12.76 -9.63
N ILE A 94 3.76 12.75 -9.93
CA ILE A 94 4.74 13.66 -9.36
C ILE A 94 5.35 14.56 -10.44
N VAL A 95 5.66 15.79 -10.08
CA VAL A 95 6.32 16.78 -10.95
C VAL A 95 7.71 17.05 -10.40
N GLU A 96 8.72 16.84 -11.23
CA GLU A 96 10.10 17.18 -10.92
C GLU A 96 10.42 18.65 -11.19
N HIS A 97 11.53 19.14 -10.62
CA HIS A 97 11.93 20.54 -10.67
C HIS A 97 12.09 21.12 -12.10
N ASN A 98 12.34 20.29 -13.10
CA ASN A 98 12.44 20.65 -14.51
C ASN A 98 11.09 20.63 -15.26
N GLY A 99 9.99 20.35 -14.54
CA GLY A 99 8.65 20.23 -15.10
C GLY A 99 8.30 18.85 -15.66
N ASP A 100 9.20 17.88 -15.60
CA ASP A 100 8.90 16.50 -15.99
C ASP A 100 7.89 15.86 -15.03
N VAL A 101 6.93 15.14 -15.58
CA VAL A 101 5.86 14.48 -14.84
C VAL A 101 6.03 12.98 -14.95
N TYR A 102 5.97 12.29 -13.81
CA TYR A 102 6.12 10.84 -13.72
C TYR A 102 4.85 10.19 -13.16
N ALA A 103 4.70 8.91 -13.46
CA ALA A 103 3.52 8.10 -13.12
C ALA A 103 3.18 8.07 -11.62
N CYS A 104 4.18 8.18 -10.74
CA CYS A 104 4.06 8.14 -9.29
C CYS A 104 5.39 8.59 -8.66
N ASP A 105 5.36 9.10 -7.42
CA ASP A 105 6.54 9.45 -6.63
C ASP A 105 7.51 8.28 -6.39
N HIS A 106 6.99 7.05 -6.35
CA HIS A 106 7.79 5.83 -6.29
C HIS A 106 8.41 5.41 -7.63
N TYR A 107 8.07 6.07 -8.73
CA TYR A 107 8.41 5.69 -10.09
C TYR A 107 9.04 6.85 -10.88
N VAL A 108 9.94 7.60 -10.23
CA VAL A 108 10.70 8.68 -10.86
C VAL A 108 11.91 8.10 -11.59
N TYR A 109 11.62 7.41 -12.72
CA TYR A 109 12.59 6.76 -13.59
C TYR A 109 12.21 7.04 -15.04
N PRO A 110 13.18 7.10 -15.98
CA PRO A 110 12.93 7.50 -17.37
C PRO A 110 11.76 6.78 -18.05
N GLN A 111 11.62 5.47 -17.82
CA GLN A 111 10.56 4.64 -18.43
C GLN A 111 9.15 4.96 -17.92
N TYR A 112 9.01 5.67 -16.80
CA TYR A 112 7.72 6.06 -16.21
C TYR A 112 7.42 7.55 -16.38
N ARG A 113 8.22 8.26 -17.18
CA ARG A 113 7.97 9.65 -17.50
C ARG A 113 6.76 9.77 -18.43
N LEU A 114 5.78 10.60 -18.05
CA LEU A 114 4.55 10.83 -18.81
C LEU A 114 4.71 11.99 -19.81
N GLY A 115 5.48 13.01 -19.43
CA GLY A 115 5.65 14.22 -20.25
C GLY A 115 6.25 15.36 -19.45
N ASN A 116 5.99 16.60 -19.90
CA ASN A 116 6.47 17.81 -19.23
C ASN A 116 5.34 18.84 -19.13
N MET A 117 5.12 19.42 -17.95
CA MET A 117 4.02 20.35 -17.67
C MET A 117 4.11 21.67 -18.46
N HIS A 118 5.26 21.98 -19.05
CA HIS A 118 5.41 23.13 -19.93
C HIS A 118 4.97 22.87 -21.39
N GLN A 119 4.69 21.60 -21.73
CA GLN A 119 4.32 21.16 -23.08
C GLN A 119 2.88 20.63 -23.17
N GLN A 120 2.35 20.08 -22.08
CA GLN A 120 1.01 19.51 -22.02
C GLN A 120 0.45 19.61 -20.59
N THR A 121 -0.85 19.51 -20.44
CA THR A 121 -1.50 19.64 -19.14
C THR A 121 -1.32 18.36 -18.29
N ILE A 122 -1.33 18.51 -16.96
CA ILE A 122 -1.29 17.39 -16.04
C ILE A 122 -2.50 16.47 -16.24
N ALA A 123 -3.68 17.02 -16.58
CA ALA A 123 -4.88 16.24 -16.86
C ALA A 123 -4.68 15.30 -18.06
N GLU A 124 -4.14 15.79 -19.18
CA GLU A 124 -3.83 14.96 -20.34
C GLU A 124 -2.85 13.83 -20.00
N MET A 125 -1.85 14.10 -19.15
CA MET A 125 -0.89 13.09 -18.71
C MET A 125 -1.54 12.03 -17.79
N ILE A 126 -2.37 12.44 -16.83
CA ILE A 126 -3.09 11.51 -15.93
C ILE A 126 -4.07 10.63 -16.70
N ASP A 127 -4.73 11.16 -17.72
CA ASP A 127 -5.72 10.43 -18.51
C ASP A 127 -5.11 9.72 -19.73
N SER A 128 -3.79 9.76 -19.89
CA SER A 128 -3.09 9.08 -20.98
C SER A 128 -3.23 7.56 -20.92
N PRO A 129 -3.20 6.86 -22.07
CA PRO A 129 -3.20 5.39 -22.12
C PRO A 129 -2.04 4.79 -21.33
N GLN A 130 -0.85 5.42 -21.34
CA GLN A 130 0.31 4.99 -20.57
C GLN A 130 -0.01 4.96 -19.07
N GLN A 131 -0.61 6.02 -18.54
CA GLN A 131 -0.94 6.14 -17.12
C GLN A 131 -2.09 5.21 -16.71
N GLN A 132 -3.05 4.98 -17.58
CA GLN A 132 -4.13 4.01 -17.37
C GLN A 132 -3.57 2.59 -17.24
N VAL A 133 -2.71 2.16 -18.18
CA VAL A 133 -2.04 0.86 -18.13
C VAL A 133 -1.22 0.70 -16.85
N PHE A 134 -0.42 1.73 -16.49
CA PHE A 134 0.35 1.73 -15.24
C PHE A 134 -0.56 1.48 -14.02
N GLY A 135 -1.70 2.14 -13.96
CA GLY A 135 -2.65 1.96 -12.85
C GLY A 135 -3.29 0.58 -12.78
N GLU A 136 -3.73 0.05 -13.93
CA GLU A 136 -4.39 -1.25 -14.05
C GLU A 136 -3.45 -2.43 -13.83
N ASP A 137 -2.20 -2.29 -14.21
CA ASP A 137 -1.15 -3.31 -14.04
C ASP A 137 -0.95 -3.69 -12.58
N LYS A 138 -1.29 -2.80 -11.65
CA LYS A 138 -1.27 -3.12 -10.23
C LYS A 138 -2.07 -4.39 -9.90
N PHE A 139 -3.25 -4.58 -10.47
CA PHE A 139 -4.06 -5.78 -10.30
C PHE A 139 -3.73 -6.86 -11.33
N LYS A 140 -3.55 -6.47 -12.60
CA LYS A 140 -3.33 -7.41 -13.70
C LYS A 140 -2.07 -8.27 -13.51
N GLN A 141 -1.03 -7.71 -12.90
CA GLN A 141 0.25 -8.38 -12.68
C GLN A 141 0.36 -9.13 -11.33
N LEU A 142 -0.74 -9.24 -10.57
CA LEU A 142 -0.72 -10.01 -9.33
C LEU A 142 -0.42 -11.50 -9.58
N PRO A 143 0.52 -12.09 -8.83
CA PRO A 143 0.79 -13.53 -8.92
C PRO A 143 -0.41 -14.36 -8.42
N ALA A 144 -0.45 -15.64 -8.80
CA ALA A 144 -1.52 -16.55 -8.43
C ALA A 144 -1.73 -16.64 -6.92
N GLN A 145 -0.65 -16.63 -6.15
CA GLN A 145 -0.70 -16.61 -4.69
C GLN A 145 -1.48 -15.42 -4.13
N CYS A 146 -1.35 -14.23 -4.71
CA CYS A 146 -2.12 -13.06 -4.31
C CYS A 146 -3.60 -13.19 -4.70
N ARG A 147 -3.88 -13.71 -5.90
CA ARG A 147 -5.26 -13.87 -6.41
C ARG A 147 -6.11 -14.82 -5.59
N SER A 148 -5.48 -15.85 -4.99
CA SER A 148 -6.13 -16.82 -4.10
C SER A 148 -6.05 -16.43 -2.61
N CYS A 149 -5.44 -15.30 -2.27
CA CYS A 149 -5.22 -14.89 -0.89
C CYS A 149 -6.51 -14.41 -0.22
N ASN A 150 -6.78 -14.89 0.99
CA ASN A 150 -7.98 -14.53 1.77
C ASN A 150 -8.00 -13.06 2.23
N VAL A 151 -6.87 -12.37 2.22
CA VAL A 151 -6.77 -10.93 2.53
C VAL A 151 -6.60 -10.05 1.27
N LEU A 152 -6.81 -10.61 0.08
CA LEU A 152 -6.62 -9.87 -1.18
C LEU A 152 -7.39 -8.55 -1.19
N LYS A 153 -8.67 -8.57 -0.82
CA LYS A 153 -9.56 -7.38 -0.87
C LYS A 153 -9.12 -6.25 0.07
N ALA A 154 -8.32 -6.53 1.08
CA ALA A 154 -7.73 -5.53 1.97
C ALA A 154 -6.34 -5.10 1.48
N CYS A 155 -5.53 -6.05 0.99
CA CYS A 155 -4.12 -5.85 0.66
C CYS A 155 -3.90 -5.36 -0.78
N TRP A 156 -4.64 -5.92 -1.77
CA TRP A 156 -4.45 -5.67 -3.21
C TRP A 156 -2.99 -5.82 -3.68
N GLY A 157 -2.22 -6.67 -2.97
CA GLY A 157 -0.80 -6.90 -3.24
C GLY A 157 0.12 -5.73 -2.88
N GLY A 158 -0.33 -4.75 -2.11
CA GLY A 158 0.44 -3.60 -1.70
C GLY A 158 0.93 -2.73 -2.86
N CYS A 159 1.97 -1.90 -2.62
CA CYS A 159 2.59 -1.09 -3.65
C CYS A 159 3.36 -1.98 -4.67
N PRO A 160 3.16 -1.79 -5.98
CA PRO A 160 3.91 -2.52 -7.02
C PRO A 160 5.43 -2.33 -6.93
N LYS A 161 5.92 -1.19 -6.45
CA LYS A 161 7.35 -0.93 -6.21
C LYS A 161 8.01 -2.03 -5.35
N HIS A 162 7.26 -2.59 -4.41
CA HIS A 162 7.77 -3.60 -3.48
C HIS A 162 7.57 -5.05 -3.96
N ARG A 163 7.17 -5.28 -5.21
CA ARG A 163 6.83 -6.61 -5.76
C ARG A 163 8.01 -7.28 -6.48
N PHE A 164 9.09 -7.47 -5.79
CA PHE A 164 10.31 -8.08 -6.31
C PHE A 164 10.63 -9.48 -5.73
N MET A 165 9.70 -10.06 -4.95
CA MET A 165 9.86 -11.41 -4.42
C MET A 165 9.23 -12.45 -5.35
N LEU A 166 9.70 -13.69 -5.25
CA LEU A 166 9.08 -14.83 -5.88
C LEU A 166 7.90 -15.33 -5.02
N ASP A 167 6.81 -15.74 -5.66
CA ASP A 167 5.72 -16.44 -4.98
C ASP A 167 6.08 -17.91 -4.69
N ALA A 168 5.19 -18.64 -4.01
CA ALA A 168 5.39 -20.04 -3.67
C ALA A 168 5.58 -20.98 -4.89
N SER A 169 5.21 -20.53 -6.09
CA SER A 169 5.42 -21.26 -7.36
C SER A 169 6.71 -20.84 -8.08
N GLY A 170 7.51 -19.93 -7.50
CA GLY A 170 8.73 -19.41 -8.10
C GLY A 170 8.49 -18.29 -9.12
N LYS A 171 7.28 -17.74 -9.22
CA LYS A 171 6.97 -16.62 -10.12
C LYS A 171 7.22 -15.28 -9.45
N PRO A 172 7.78 -14.29 -10.17
CA PRO A 172 8.02 -12.95 -9.63
C PRO A 172 6.69 -12.19 -9.43
N GLY A 173 6.74 -11.12 -8.63
CA GLY A 173 5.62 -10.20 -8.42
C GLY A 173 4.97 -10.28 -7.04
N LEU A 174 5.48 -11.10 -6.12
CA LEU A 174 5.06 -11.07 -4.72
C LEU A 174 5.67 -9.86 -4.02
N ASN A 175 4.84 -9.18 -3.22
CA ASN A 175 5.29 -8.04 -2.44
C ASN A 175 6.24 -8.48 -1.32
N TYR A 176 7.35 -7.78 -1.18
CA TYR A 176 8.35 -8.02 -0.13
C TYR A 176 7.73 -7.98 1.27
N LEU A 177 6.80 -7.06 1.53
CA LEU A 177 6.11 -6.92 2.81
C LEU A 177 4.93 -7.89 2.99
N CYS A 178 4.77 -8.89 2.12
CA CYS A 178 3.60 -9.80 2.12
C CYS A 178 3.37 -10.47 3.49
N ALA A 179 4.41 -10.95 4.17
CA ALA A 179 4.28 -11.59 5.48
C ALA A 179 3.72 -10.62 6.53
N GLY A 180 4.24 -9.39 6.58
CA GLY A 180 3.75 -8.34 7.47
C GLY A 180 2.32 -7.93 7.18
N TYR A 181 1.96 -7.74 5.91
CA TYR A 181 0.57 -7.46 5.51
C TYR A 181 -0.39 -8.60 5.87
N GLN A 182 0.01 -9.86 5.66
CA GLN A 182 -0.81 -10.98 6.05
C GLN A 182 -1.05 -11.03 7.56
N ARG A 183 -0.01 -10.79 8.38
CA ARG A 183 -0.12 -10.70 9.83
C ARG A 183 -1.10 -9.59 10.22
N TYR A 184 -0.93 -8.40 9.69
CA TYR A 184 -1.77 -7.24 9.97
C TYR A 184 -3.23 -7.47 9.55
N PHE A 185 -3.50 -7.78 8.29
CA PHE A 185 -4.87 -7.94 7.80
C PHE A 185 -5.62 -9.16 8.36
N ARG A 186 -4.93 -10.17 8.88
CA ARG A 186 -5.56 -11.29 9.59
C ARG A 186 -5.90 -10.95 11.03
N HIS A 187 -5.23 -9.99 11.62
CA HIS A 187 -5.50 -9.51 12.98
C HIS A 187 -6.77 -8.66 13.06
N LEU A 188 -7.07 -7.87 12.03
CA LEU A 188 -8.14 -6.87 12.05
C LEU A 188 -9.59 -7.42 12.10
N PRO A 189 -9.98 -8.51 11.39
CA PRO A 189 -11.38 -8.84 11.11
C PRO A 189 -12.31 -8.91 12.31
N PRO A 190 -11.95 -9.46 13.48
CA PRO A 190 -12.85 -9.49 14.63
C PRO A 190 -13.26 -8.09 15.10
N TYR A 191 -12.32 -7.16 15.11
CA TYR A 191 -12.53 -5.78 15.53
C TYR A 191 -13.32 -4.98 14.48
N LEU A 192 -12.96 -5.13 13.20
CA LEU A 192 -13.66 -4.46 12.10
C LEU A 192 -15.12 -4.91 12.03
N LYS A 193 -15.37 -6.21 12.27
CA LYS A 193 -16.74 -6.73 12.36
C LYS A 193 -17.50 -6.08 13.52
N ALA A 194 -16.90 -6.02 14.70
CA ALA A 194 -17.55 -5.41 15.88
C ALA A 194 -17.87 -3.92 15.62
N MET A 195 -16.95 -3.16 15.00
CA MET A 195 -17.20 -1.76 14.60
C MET A 195 -18.33 -1.65 13.58
N SER A 196 -18.36 -2.53 12.57
CA SER A 196 -19.42 -2.60 11.56
C SER A 196 -20.78 -2.93 12.19
N ASP A 197 -20.82 -3.86 13.14
CA ASP A 197 -22.04 -4.22 13.87
C ASP A 197 -22.57 -3.01 14.70
N LEU A 198 -21.68 -2.25 15.37
CA LEU A 198 -22.05 -1.02 16.07
C LEU A 198 -22.73 -0.02 15.13
N LEU A 199 -22.10 0.26 13.97
CA LEU A 199 -22.64 1.16 12.98
C LEU A 199 -23.99 0.70 12.43
N ALA A 200 -24.16 -0.61 12.17
CA ALA A 200 -25.43 -1.18 11.71
C ALA A 200 -26.56 -1.02 12.73
N HIS A 201 -26.25 -0.88 14.03
CA HIS A 201 -27.20 -0.60 15.10
C HIS A 201 -27.32 0.89 15.46
N GLY A 202 -26.82 1.79 14.60
CA GLY A 202 -26.89 3.25 14.80
C GLY A 202 -25.97 3.77 15.91
N ARG A 203 -25.00 2.97 16.35
CA ARG A 203 -24.01 3.34 17.36
C ARG A 203 -22.71 3.80 16.69
N PRO A 204 -21.97 4.75 17.28
CA PRO A 204 -20.69 5.17 16.74
C PRO A 204 -19.64 4.04 16.86
N ALA A 205 -18.77 3.92 15.87
CA ALA A 205 -17.67 2.94 15.89
C ALA A 205 -16.76 3.10 17.11
N SER A 206 -16.65 4.32 17.66
CA SER A 206 -15.89 4.63 18.88
C SER A 206 -16.36 3.89 20.13
N ASP A 207 -17.59 3.37 20.13
CA ASP A 207 -18.10 2.57 21.27
C ASP A 207 -17.32 1.27 21.47
N ILE A 208 -16.57 0.82 20.46
CA ILE A 208 -15.67 -0.35 20.58
C ILE A 208 -14.60 -0.13 21.63
N MET A 209 -14.18 1.10 21.89
CA MET A 209 -13.22 1.43 22.94
C MET A 209 -13.69 0.99 24.35
N HIS A 210 -14.99 0.91 24.55
CA HIS A 210 -15.62 0.45 25.80
C HIS A 210 -15.97 -1.04 25.77
N ALA A 211 -16.24 -1.61 24.58
CA ALA A 211 -16.56 -3.02 24.39
C ALA A 211 -15.32 -3.93 24.29
N HIS A 212 -14.18 -3.36 24.09
CA HIS A 212 -12.89 -4.03 23.86
C HIS A 212 -12.48 -5.00 24.98
N LEU A 213 -12.91 -4.77 26.23
CA LEU A 213 -12.69 -5.69 27.35
C LEU A 213 -13.44 -7.03 27.17
N LEU A 214 -14.42 -7.13 26.29
CA LEU A 214 -15.24 -8.34 26.05
C LEU A 214 -14.70 -9.22 24.92
N VAL A 215 -13.84 -8.71 24.04
CA VAL A 215 -13.32 -9.43 22.87
C VAL A 215 -12.03 -10.20 23.19
N VAL A 216 -11.28 -9.77 24.20
CA VAL A 216 -9.98 -10.35 24.59
C VAL A 216 -10.12 -11.47 25.63
N SER A 217 -11.33 -11.72 26.14
CA SER A 217 -11.60 -12.71 27.22
C SER A 217 -12.26 -14.01 26.73
N LYS A 218 -12.07 -14.40 25.46
CA LYS A 218 -12.53 -15.70 24.93
C LYS A 218 -11.44 -16.46 24.23
#